data_100ee0fd73f3eae4a61f6d2600583de8
#
_entry.id   100ee0fd73f3eae4a61f6d2600583de8
#
_cell.length_a   1.000
_cell.length_b   1.000
_cell.length_c   1.000
_cell.angle_alpha   90.00
_cell.angle_beta   90.00
_cell.angle_gamma   90.00
#
_symmetry.space_group_name_H-M   'P 1'
#
loop_
_entity.id
_entity.type
_entity.pdbx_description
1 polymer ?
#
loop_
_entity_poly.entity_id
_entity_poly.type
_entity_poly.pdbx_seq_one_letter_code
_entity_poly.pdbx_strand_id
1 'polypeptide(L)'
;MTDNYTNPFDFFDYQKFLTAVKLPGAGSNDKAVASSKKTLEAYSGASKAIYEGFNTFAKKQVEILNSAIANAKDASTELSTGNPKDAAAKSIELTKKSIEDAQANVSNLVEIYEKTATETFEILNKRFMEGLSELKTVAVQAGAEAPKADAAKK
;
A
#
# COMPACT_ATOMS: atom_id res chain seq x y z
N MET A 1 -11.75 24.80 -15.23
CA MET A 1 -10.33 24.40 -15.07
C MET A 1 -10.36 22.92 -14.70
N THR A 2 -10.15 22.07 -15.69
CA THR A 2 -10.10 20.61 -15.52
C THR A 2 -8.65 20.27 -15.24
N ASP A 3 -8.31 20.09 -13.96
CA ASP A 3 -6.98 19.60 -13.58
C ASP A 3 -6.83 18.18 -14.12
N ASN A 4 -6.02 18.07 -15.17
CA ASN A 4 -5.48 16.80 -15.65
C ASN A 4 -4.60 16.24 -14.55
N TYR A 5 -5.15 15.40 -13.69
CA TYR A 5 -4.37 14.53 -12.82
C TYR A 5 -3.67 13.50 -13.71
N THR A 6 -2.51 13.88 -14.22
CA THR A 6 -1.57 12.95 -14.84
C THR A 6 -1.18 11.94 -13.77
N ASN A 7 -1.53 10.67 -14.02
CA ASN A 7 -1.14 9.55 -13.16
C ASN A 7 0.39 9.61 -12.99
N PRO A 8 0.94 9.68 -11.75
CA PRO A 8 2.38 9.76 -11.53
C PRO A 8 3.17 8.59 -12.13
N PHE A 9 2.49 7.55 -12.61
CA PHE A 9 3.07 6.41 -13.30
C PHE A 9 3.10 6.53 -14.84
N ASP A 10 2.50 7.57 -15.45
CA ASP A 10 2.62 7.86 -16.89
C ASP A 10 4.08 8.19 -17.31
N PHE A 11 4.94 8.49 -16.32
CA PHE A 11 6.37 8.70 -16.53
C PHE A 11 7.11 7.41 -16.92
N PHE A 12 6.57 6.23 -16.59
CA PHE A 12 7.18 4.96 -16.92
C PHE A 12 6.64 4.48 -18.27
N ASP A 13 7.30 4.87 -19.36
CA ASP A 13 7.00 4.35 -20.71
C ASP A 13 7.40 2.87 -20.78
N TYR A 14 6.44 2.04 -20.32
CA TYR A 14 6.59 0.59 -20.18
C TYR A 14 6.92 -0.11 -21.54
N GLN A 15 6.44 0.44 -22.65
CA GLN A 15 6.76 -0.11 -23.97
C GLN A 15 8.24 0.09 -24.31
N LYS A 16 8.83 1.22 -23.95
CA LYS A 16 10.27 1.45 -24.11
C LYS A 16 11.11 0.58 -23.18
N PHE A 17 10.66 0.35 -21.96
CA PHE A 17 11.34 -0.57 -21.03
C PHE A 17 11.34 -2.01 -21.57
N LEU A 18 10.20 -2.52 -22.09
CA LEU A 18 10.11 -3.86 -22.65
C LEU A 18 10.97 -4.06 -23.91
N THR A 19 11.14 -3.02 -24.71
CA THR A 19 12.00 -3.08 -25.92
C THR A 19 13.48 -2.94 -25.58
N ALA A 20 13.83 -2.29 -24.45
CA ALA A 20 15.21 -2.13 -24.00
C ALA A 20 15.77 -3.37 -23.29
N VAL A 21 14.93 -4.18 -22.65
CA VAL A 21 15.34 -5.42 -21.96
C VAL A 21 15.34 -6.59 -22.98
N LYS A 22 16.34 -6.58 -23.87
CA LYS A 22 16.71 -7.79 -24.62
C LYS A 22 17.42 -8.74 -23.67
N LEU A 23 16.68 -9.62 -22.99
CA LEU A 23 17.25 -10.73 -22.26
C LEU A 23 17.81 -11.76 -23.25
N PRO A 24 19.14 -12.01 -23.25
CA PRO A 24 19.73 -13.05 -24.08
C PRO A 24 19.24 -14.41 -23.55
N GLY A 25 18.59 -15.19 -24.40
CA GLY A 25 18.09 -16.54 -24.09
C GLY A 25 16.58 -16.71 -23.94
N ALA A 26 15.77 -15.67 -24.16
CA ALA A 26 14.31 -15.78 -24.15
C ALA A 26 13.79 -16.42 -25.44
N GLY A 27 13.85 -17.71 -25.52
CA GLY A 27 13.14 -18.50 -26.53
C GLY A 27 11.65 -18.53 -26.23
N SER A 28 10.99 -17.47 -26.41
CA SER A 28 9.62 -17.07 -26.70
C SER A 28 9.32 -15.75 -26.00
N ASN A 29 9.14 -14.70 -26.76
CA ASN A 29 8.69 -13.38 -26.29
C ASN A 29 7.41 -13.46 -25.43
N ASP A 30 6.58 -14.48 -25.60
CA ASP A 30 5.30 -14.62 -24.92
C ASP A 30 5.41 -14.83 -23.40
N LYS A 31 6.39 -15.61 -22.95
CA LYS A 31 6.59 -15.83 -21.49
C LYS A 31 7.15 -14.59 -20.78
N ALA A 32 8.08 -13.88 -21.44
CA ALA A 32 8.64 -12.64 -20.91
C ALA A 32 7.57 -11.54 -20.86
N VAL A 33 6.75 -11.43 -21.89
CA VAL A 33 5.62 -10.49 -21.95
C VAL A 33 4.59 -10.81 -20.88
N ALA A 34 4.23 -12.09 -20.69
CA ALA A 34 3.29 -12.51 -19.66
C ALA A 34 3.81 -12.22 -18.23
N SER A 35 5.11 -12.48 -17.96
CA SER A 35 5.74 -12.17 -16.67
C SER A 35 5.75 -10.68 -16.41
N SER A 36 6.07 -9.88 -17.41
CA SER A 36 6.07 -8.41 -17.30
C SER A 36 4.68 -7.86 -17.03
N LYS A 37 3.64 -8.41 -17.70
CA LYS A 37 2.25 -8.03 -17.45
C LYS A 37 1.83 -8.30 -15.99
N LYS A 38 2.14 -9.48 -15.47
CA LYS A 38 1.88 -9.82 -14.06
C LYS A 38 2.60 -8.88 -13.09
N THR A 39 3.82 -8.47 -13.43
CA THR A 39 4.58 -7.51 -12.63
C THR A 39 3.88 -6.16 -12.59
N LEU A 40 3.41 -5.68 -13.74
CA LEU A 40 2.66 -4.43 -13.82
C LEU A 40 1.34 -4.50 -13.04
N GLU A 41 0.62 -5.62 -13.14
CA GLU A 41 -0.61 -5.86 -12.38
C GLU A 41 -0.35 -5.83 -10.87
N ALA A 42 0.75 -6.43 -10.40
CA ALA A 42 1.14 -6.39 -8.99
C ALA A 42 1.48 -4.97 -8.53
N TYR A 43 2.24 -4.21 -9.31
CA TYR A 43 2.53 -2.80 -8.98
C TYR A 43 1.27 -1.93 -8.99
N SER A 44 0.38 -2.13 -9.94
CA SER A 44 -0.91 -1.44 -9.99
C SER A 44 -1.77 -1.78 -8.77
N GLY A 45 -1.82 -3.05 -8.37
CA GLY A 45 -2.52 -3.51 -7.17
C GLY A 45 -1.93 -2.91 -5.89
N ALA A 46 -0.61 -2.90 -5.75
CA ALA A 46 0.08 -2.29 -4.61
C ALA A 46 -0.19 -0.77 -4.54
N SER A 47 -0.11 -0.08 -5.66
CA SER A 47 -0.43 1.36 -5.74
C SER A 47 -1.87 1.65 -5.35
N LYS A 48 -2.81 0.80 -5.78
CA LYS A 48 -4.22 0.91 -5.40
C LYS A 48 -4.41 0.72 -3.90
N ALA A 49 -3.78 -0.29 -3.29
CA ALA A 49 -3.83 -0.52 -1.85
C ALA A 49 -3.30 0.68 -1.07
N ILE A 50 -2.17 1.26 -1.49
CA ILE A 50 -1.61 2.47 -0.87
C ILE A 50 -2.60 3.65 -0.99
N TYR A 51 -3.19 3.86 -2.17
CA TYR A 51 -4.14 4.95 -2.38
C TYR A 51 -5.41 4.79 -1.53
N GLU A 52 -5.96 3.59 -1.44
CA GLU A 52 -7.13 3.29 -0.62
C GLU A 52 -6.82 3.45 0.88
N GLY A 53 -5.64 3.00 1.31
CA GLY A 53 -5.15 3.21 2.68
C GLY A 53 -5.01 4.70 3.03
N PHE A 54 -4.41 5.48 2.13
CA PHE A 54 -4.28 6.92 2.31
C PHE A 54 -5.65 7.62 2.39
N ASN A 55 -6.59 7.26 1.52
CA ASN A 55 -7.94 7.82 1.57
C ASN A 55 -8.66 7.47 2.88
N THR A 56 -8.50 6.23 3.36
CA THR A 56 -9.06 5.79 4.62
C THR A 56 -8.46 6.57 5.79
N PHE A 57 -7.15 6.76 5.78
CA PHE A 57 -6.43 7.56 6.77
C PHE A 57 -6.92 9.03 6.77
N ALA A 58 -7.02 9.66 5.61
CA ALA A 58 -7.49 11.03 5.47
C ALA A 58 -8.93 11.19 5.97
N LYS A 59 -9.84 10.28 5.62
CA LYS A 59 -11.22 10.27 6.12
C LYS A 59 -11.25 10.16 7.64
N LYS A 60 -10.43 9.26 8.21
CA LYS A 60 -10.34 9.09 9.66
C LYS A 60 -9.84 10.35 10.37
N GLN A 61 -8.88 11.05 9.78
CA GLN A 61 -8.42 12.34 10.33
C GLN A 61 -9.53 13.40 10.35
N VAL A 62 -10.35 13.47 9.29
CA VAL A 62 -11.51 14.38 9.25
C VAL A 62 -12.54 14.01 10.31
N GLU A 63 -12.84 12.72 10.51
CA GLU A 63 -13.72 12.25 11.58
C GLU A 63 -13.21 12.63 12.96
N ILE A 64 -11.90 12.41 13.22
CA ILE A 64 -11.25 12.79 14.50
C ILE A 64 -11.39 14.28 14.73
N LEU A 65 -11.12 15.11 13.74
CA LEU A 65 -11.24 16.57 13.86
C LEU A 65 -12.67 16.99 14.15
N ASN A 66 -13.65 16.46 13.43
CA ASN A 66 -15.06 16.78 13.66
C ASN A 66 -15.52 16.35 15.06
N SER A 67 -15.10 15.17 15.51
CA SER A 67 -15.40 14.70 16.88
C SER A 67 -14.75 15.57 17.94
N ALA A 68 -13.51 16.01 17.75
CA ALA A 68 -12.83 16.91 18.67
C ALA A 68 -13.52 18.26 18.77
N ILE A 69 -13.99 18.83 17.64
CA ILE A 69 -14.76 20.09 17.61
C ILE A 69 -16.09 19.92 18.34
N ALA A 70 -16.82 18.82 18.10
CA ALA A 70 -18.08 18.54 18.77
C ALA A 70 -17.88 18.39 20.29
N ASN A 71 -16.90 17.58 20.71
CA ASN A 71 -16.56 17.38 22.12
C ASN A 71 -16.17 18.71 22.81
N ALA A 72 -15.40 19.58 22.13
CA ALA A 72 -15.01 20.87 22.69
C ALA A 72 -16.21 21.79 22.88
N LYS A 73 -17.18 21.79 21.93
CA LYS A 73 -18.41 22.55 22.02
C LYS A 73 -19.29 22.08 23.18
N ASP A 74 -19.46 20.75 23.32
CA ASP A 74 -20.26 20.16 24.37
C ASP A 74 -19.62 20.44 25.75
N ALA A 75 -18.29 20.28 25.87
CA ALA A 75 -17.55 20.62 27.08
C ALA A 75 -17.71 22.08 27.47
N SER A 76 -17.64 23.01 26.48
CA SER A 76 -17.83 24.45 26.76
C SER A 76 -19.24 24.73 27.28
N THR A 77 -20.27 24.10 26.71
CA THR A 77 -21.66 24.24 27.12
C THR A 77 -21.88 23.70 28.56
N GLU A 78 -21.37 22.50 28.82
CA GLU A 78 -21.47 21.88 30.16
C GLU A 78 -20.78 22.71 31.27
N LEU A 79 -19.61 23.25 30.97
CA LEU A 79 -18.87 24.09 31.95
C LEU A 79 -19.53 25.45 32.17
N SER A 80 -20.20 26.00 31.14
CA SER A 80 -20.86 27.33 31.29
C SER A 80 -22.21 27.28 31.98
N THR A 81 -22.90 26.13 31.97
CA THR A 81 -24.24 25.95 32.57
C THR A 81 -24.21 25.25 33.93
N GLY A 82 -23.05 24.69 34.34
CA GLY A 82 -22.89 23.92 35.56
C GLY A 82 -22.68 24.77 36.82
N ASN A 83 -22.89 24.15 37.99
CA ASN A 83 -22.52 24.74 39.30
C ASN A 83 -20.99 24.88 39.39
N PRO A 84 -20.41 26.02 39.84
CA PRO A 84 -18.96 26.17 39.96
C PRO A 84 -18.24 25.10 40.80
N LYS A 85 -18.91 24.50 41.79
CA LYS A 85 -18.35 23.42 42.60
C LYS A 85 -18.19 22.11 41.81
N ASP A 86 -19.04 21.87 40.81
CA ASP A 86 -19.02 20.67 39.99
C ASP A 86 -18.15 20.86 38.77
N ALA A 87 -17.84 22.09 38.37
CA ALA A 87 -17.05 22.44 37.19
C ALA A 87 -15.64 21.85 37.24
N ALA A 88 -15.00 21.81 38.42
CA ALA A 88 -13.66 21.23 38.56
C ALA A 88 -13.66 19.71 38.32
N ALA A 89 -14.62 19.00 38.94
CA ALA A 89 -14.77 17.56 38.77
C ALA A 89 -15.09 17.20 37.29
N LYS A 90 -15.97 17.98 36.70
CA LYS A 90 -16.35 17.81 35.25
C LYS A 90 -15.19 18.08 34.32
N SER A 91 -14.38 19.10 34.56
CA SER A 91 -13.17 19.39 33.79
C SER A 91 -12.17 18.23 33.82
N ILE A 92 -12.00 17.58 34.99
CA ILE A 92 -11.13 16.40 35.09
C ILE A 92 -11.70 15.24 34.29
N GLU A 93 -13.02 14.98 34.33
CA GLU A 93 -13.69 13.94 33.59
C GLU A 93 -13.55 14.15 32.05
N LEU A 94 -13.78 15.38 31.58
CA LEU A 94 -13.62 15.77 30.19
C LEU A 94 -12.17 15.62 29.72
N THR A 95 -11.20 15.97 30.56
CA THR A 95 -9.78 15.78 30.26
C THR A 95 -9.44 14.30 30.13
N LYS A 96 -9.92 13.46 31.06
CA LYS A 96 -9.71 12.01 30.99
C LYS A 96 -10.29 11.43 29.70
N LYS A 97 -11.53 11.76 29.39
CA LYS A 97 -12.18 11.35 28.13
C LYS A 97 -11.41 11.78 26.90
N SER A 98 -10.92 13.02 26.86
CA SER A 98 -10.12 13.52 25.75
C SER A 98 -8.83 12.74 25.55
N ILE A 99 -8.16 12.30 26.63
CA ILE A 99 -6.95 11.46 26.57
C ILE A 99 -7.31 10.06 26.04
N GLU A 100 -8.39 9.46 26.54
CA GLU A 100 -8.86 8.16 26.07
C GLU A 100 -9.22 8.18 24.57
N ASP A 101 -9.97 9.20 24.14
CA ASP A 101 -10.32 9.43 22.72
C ASP A 101 -9.06 9.63 21.86
N ALA A 102 -8.08 10.39 22.34
CA ALA A 102 -6.83 10.60 21.63
C ALA A 102 -6.04 9.29 21.46
N GLN A 103 -5.95 8.47 22.52
CA GLN A 103 -5.29 7.16 22.45
C GLN A 103 -5.98 6.22 21.48
N ALA A 104 -7.33 6.15 21.51
CA ALA A 104 -8.10 5.34 20.60
C ALA A 104 -7.91 5.80 19.13
N ASN A 105 -7.89 7.10 18.90
CA ASN A 105 -7.67 7.67 17.58
C ASN A 105 -6.27 7.35 17.02
N VAL A 106 -5.22 7.46 17.84
CA VAL A 106 -3.86 7.08 17.46
C VAL A 106 -3.81 5.59 17.11
N SER A 107 -4.41 4.73 17.93
CA SER A 107 -4.47 3.28 17.69
C SER A 107 -5.14 2.96 16.35
N ASN A 108 -6.28 3.60 16.06
CA ASN A 108 -6.99 3.43 14.79
C ASN A 108 -6.16 3.87 13.56
N LEU A 109 -5.40 4.97 13.69
CA LEU A 109 -4.54 5.44 12.59
C LEU A 109 -3.35 4.48 12.35
N VAL A 110 -2.78 3.92 13.42
CA VAL A 110 -1.73 2.90 13.32
C VAL A 110 -2.27 1.64 12.65
N GLU A 111 -3.46 1.18 13.01
CA GLU A 111 -4.11 0.01 12.40
C GLU A 111 -4.32 0.20 10.90
N ILE A 112 -4.79 1.37 10.46
CA ILE A 112 -4.95 1.70 9.04
C ILE A 112 -3.60 1.62 8.31
N TYR A 113 -2.53 2.16 8.92
CA TYR A 113 -1.19 2.12 8.38
C TYR A 113 -0.67 0.68 8.25
N GLU A 114 -0.75 -0.10 9.33
CA GLU A 114 -0.29 -1.50 9.36
C GLU A 114 -1.02 -2.36 8.33
N LYS A 115 -2.34 -2.22 8.24
CA LYS A 115 -3.15 -2.92 7.24
C LYS A 115 -2.69 -2.57 5.83
N THR A 116 -2.52 -1.29 5.53
CA THR A 116 -2.09 -0.84 4.21
C THR A 116 -0.70 -1.34 3.86
N ALA A 117 0.23 -1.28 4.81
CA ALA A 117 1.60 -1.76 4.62
C ALA A 117 1.63 -3.28 4.39
N THR A 118 0.88 -4.05 5.19
CA THR A 118 0.79 -5.51 5.07
C THR A 118 0.19 -5.92 3.73
N GLU A 119 -0.92 -5.33 3.32
CA GLU A 119 -1.58 -5.62 2.04
C GLU A 119 -0.66 -5.30 0.86
N THR A 120 0.00 -4.15 0.89
CA THR A 120 0.98 -3.76 -0.13
C THR A 120 2.15 -4.76 -0.20
N PHE A 121 2.68 -5.14 0.96
CA PHE A 121 3.78 -6.11 1.04
C PHE A 121 3.36 -7.49 0.51
N GLU A 122 2.19 -7.98 0.85
CA GLU A 122 1.67 -9.28 0.40
C GLU A 122 1.56 -9.33 -1.13
N ILE A 123 1.02 -8.27 -1.75
CA ILE A 123 0.90 -8.17 -3.22
C ILE A 123 2.28 -8.26 -3.88
N LEU A 124 3.25 -7.47 -3.40
CA LEU A 124 4.59 -7.42 -3.97
C LEU A 124 5.38 -8.71 -3.70
N ASN A 125 5.28 -9.26 -2.49
CA ASN A 125 5.95 -10.50 -2.10
C ASN A 125 5.43 -11.70 -2.91
N LYS A 126 4.13 -11.80 -3.11
CA LYS A 126 3.52 -12.82 -3.96
C LYS A 126 4.11 -12.74 -5.38
N ARG A 127 4.17 -11.56 -5.97
CA ARG A 127 4.75 -11.38 -7.32
C ARG A 127 6.23 -11.74 -7.36
N PHE A 128 6.99 -11.39 -6.32
CA PHE A 128 8.40 -11.72 -6.20
C PHE A 128 8.60 -13.25 -6.19
N MET A 129 7.83 -13.98 -5.40
CA MET A 129 7.91 -15.44 -5.31
C MET A 129 7.51 -16.11 -6.62
N GLU A 130 6.49 -15.60 -7.31
CA GLU A 130 6.10 -16.04 -8.65
C GLU A 130 7.25 -15.82 -9.65
N GLY A 131 7.89 -14.66 -9.62
CA GLY A 131 9.04 -14.33 -10.46
C GLY A 131 10.23 -15.27 -10.26
N LEU A 132 10.53 -15.61 -9.02
CA LEU A 132 11.56 -16.61 -8.71
C LEU A 132 11.21 -18.00 -9.28
N SER A 133 9.96 -18.41 -9.21
CA SER A 133 9.48 -19.67 -9.78
C SER A 133 9.54 -19.65 -11.31
N GLU A 134 9.18 -18.54 -11.94
CA GLU A 134 9.30 -18.35 -13.38
C GLU A 134 10.77 -18.42 -13.85
N LEU A 135 11.70 -17.78 -13.12
CA LEU A 135 13.14 -17.84 -13.39
C LEU A 135 13.70 -19.27 -13.26
N LYS A 136 13.30 -20.01 -12.21
CA LYS A 136 13.68 -21.41 -12.04
C LYS A 136 13.25 -22.25 -13.23
N THR A 137 12.04 -22.06 -13.72
CA THR A 137 11.51 -22.79 -14.89
C THR A 137 12.31 -22.51 -16.16
N VAL A 138 12.66 -21.24 -16.40
CA VAL A 138 13.50 -20.83 -17.54
C VAL A 138 14.89 -21.42 -17.44
N ALA A 139 15.51 -21.41 -16.26
CA ALA A 139 16.85 -21.97 -16.05
C ALA A 139 16.90 -23.50 -16.28
N VAL A 140 15.87 -24.22 -15.83
CA VAL A 140 15.76 -25.67 -16.06
C VAL A 140 15.58 -25.99 -17.54
N GLN A 141 14.75 -25.20 -18.26
CA GLN A 141 14.55 -25.40 -19.70
C GLN A 141 15.83 -25.10 -20.50
N ALA A 142 16.53 -24.02 -20.19
CA ALA A 142 17.80 -23.67 -20.82
C ALA A 142 18.90 -24.72 -20.55
N GLY A 143 18.94 -25.33 -19.37
CA GLY A 143 19.84 -26.43 -19.06
C GLY A 143 19.50 -27.74 -19.77
N ALA A 144 18.21 -27.97 -20.11
CA ALA A 144 17.76 -29.14 -20.87
C ALA A 144 18.03 -29.00 -22.38
N GLU A 145 18.12 -27.77 -22.90
CA GLU A 145 18.41 -27.46 -24.31
C GLU A 145 19.92 -27.31 -24.60
N ALA A 146 20.78 -27.38 -23.56
CA ALA A 146 22.23 -27.36 -23.79
C ALA A 146 22.61 -28.61 -24.61
N PRO A 147 23.25 -28.45 -25.78
CA PRO A 147 23.65 -29.58 -26.59
C PRO A 147 24.58 -30.47 -25.77
N LYS A 148 24.26 -31.78 -25.64
CA LYS A 148 25.19 -32.76 -25.14
C LYS A 148 26.40 -32.64 -26.03
N ALA A 149 27.50 -32.10 -25.46
CA ALA A 149 28.78 -32.08 -26.14
C ALA A 149 29.08 -33.51 -26.55
N ASP A 150 29.15 -33.70 -27.85
CA ASP A 150 29.43 -34.95 -28.53
C ASP A 150 30.76 -35.47 -28.00
N ALA A 151 30.71 -36.39 -27.06
CA ALA A 151 31.85 -37.16 -26.67
C ALA A 151 32.02 -38.22 -27.75
N ALA A 152 32.41 -37.79 -28.96
CA ALA A 152 32.74 -38.63 -30.04
C ALA A 152 34.22 -38.52 -30.33
N LYS A 153 34.87 -39.70 -30.15
CA LYS A 153 36.06 -40.20 -30.82
C LYS A 153 37.43 -39.72 -30.35
N LYS A 154 38.09 -40.48 -29.51
CA LYS A 154 39.01 -41.54 -30.05
C LYS A 154 39.31 -42.56 -28.99
#